data_8e73964edc4c1b600f3ef10e2f3e14b4
#
_entry.id   8e73964edc4c1b600f3ef10e2f3e14b4
#
_cell.length_a   1.000
_cell.length_b   1.000
_cell.length_c   1.000
_cell.angle_alpha   90.00
_cell.angle_beta   90.00
_cell.angle_gamma   90.00
#
_symmetry.space_group_name_H-M   'P 1'
#
loop_
_entity.id
_entity.type
_entity.pdbx_description
1 polymer ?
#
loop_
_entity_poly.entity_id
_entity_poly.type
_entity_poly.pdbx_seq_one_letter_code
_entity_poly.pdbx_strand_id
1 'polypeptide(L)'
;LDRGFAGIEVDRCLQRRRIPAIIACPIRGKDKGTRALCKGRQSYTSRHTFYSQTQGNCTTTVVVVRTYTQTGKRGHRKQRKAAWFLYVLIALQLSPQAVHARYRYRFGIEASYRQMRRLRARTNSRNPVLRFLFMALAFILLNLWLLLRFRFCQWPARGRAGRSLHETLFRLA
;
A
#
# COMPACT_ATOMS: atom_id res chain seq x y z
N LEU A 1 3.73 5.76 2.29
CA LEU A 1 3.32 5.77 3.69
C LEU A 1 1.82 5.49 3.82
N ASP A 2 1.39 4.91 4.94
CA ASP A 2 -0.01 4.58 5.19
C ASP A 2 -0.83 5.81 5.61
N ARG A 3 -2.16 5.66 5.64
CA ARG A 3 -3.11 6.71 6.09
C ARG A 3 -2.85 7.22 7.50
N GLY A 4 -2.29 6.39 8.38
CA GLY A 4 -1.88 6.78 9.72
C GLY A 4 -0.81 7.89 9.76
N PHE A 5 -0.06 8.05 8.68
CA PHE A 5 0.96 9.09 8.53
C PHE A 5 0.43 10.39 7.87
N ALA A 6 -0.85 10.43 7.48
CA ALA A 6 -1.44 11.62 6.88
C ALA A 6 -1.71 12.68 7.96
N GLY A 7 -0.72 13.53 8.21
CA GLY A 7 -0.78 14.60 9.22
C GLY A 7 0.15 15.74 8.85
N ILE A 8 -0.23 16.96 9.26
CA ILE A 8 0.49 18.21 8.93
C ILE A 8 1.95 18.17 9.40
N GLU A 9 2.20 17.62 10.57
CA GLU A 9 3.56 17.50 11.14
C GLU A 9 4.45 16.60 10.28
N VAL A 10 3.93 15.43 9.86
CA VAL A 10 4.65 14.51 8.98
C VAL A 10 4.90 15.15 7.62
N ASP A 11 3.89 15.79 7.04
CA ASP A 11 3.99 16.45 5.74
C ASP A 11 5.08 17.54 5.77
N ARG A 12 5.09 18.38 6.80
CA ARG A 12 6.12 19.41 6.99
C ARG A 12 7.51 18.85 7.21
N CYS A 13 7.64 17.78 8.02
CA CYS A 13 8.91 17.12 8.26
C CYS A 13 9.51 16.60 6.96
N LEU A 14 8.70 15.91 6.14
CA LEU A 14 9.11 15.36 4.86
C LEU A 14 9.44 16.46 3.84
N GLN A 15 8.65 17.55 3.81
CA GLN A 15 8.91 18.71 2.95
C GLN A 15 10.23 19.40 3.30
N ARG A 16 10.50 19.67 4.59
CA ARG A 16 11.76 20.30 5.04
C ARG A 16 12.96 19.46 4.67
N ARG A 17 12.87 18.14 4.82
CA ARG A 17 13.95 17.21 4.53
C ARG A 17 14.02 16.80 3.07
N ARG A 18 13.10 17.27 2.23
CA ARG A 18 12.96 16.90 0.80
C ARG A 18 12.91 15.38 0.59
N ILE A 19 12.31 14.65 1.51
CA ILE A 19 12.18 13.19 1.42
C ILE A 19 11.03 12.85 0.47
N PRO A 20 11.30 12.15 -0.64
CA PRO A 20 10.24 11.76 -1.57
C PRO A 20 9.23 10.82 -0.92
N ALA A 21 7.95 11.18 -0.93
CA ALA A 21 6.92 10.38 -0.30
C ALA A 21 5.58 10.40 -1.04
N ILE A 22 4.90 9.26 -0.99
CA ILE A 22 3.49 9.10 -1.36
C ILE A 22 2.75 8.66 -0.09
N ILE A 23 1.80 9.46 0.38
CA ILE A 23 1.02 9.19 1.59
C ILE A 23 -0.44 9.05 1.20
N ALA A 24 -1.11 7.96 1.60
CA ALA A 24 -2.55 7.86 1.40
C ALA A 24 -3.28 8.89 2.27
N CYS A 25 -4.11 9.71 1.64
CA CYS A 25 -4.89 10.73 2.33
C CYS A 25 -6.32 10.23 2.60
N PRO A 26 -6.82 10.34 3.83
CA PRO A 26 -8.20 10.00 4.13
C PRO A 26 -9.17 11.01 3.51
N ILE A 27 -10.29 10.50 2.98
CA ILE A 27 -11.36 11.34 2.43
C ILE A 27 -12.26 11.76 3.59
N ARG A 28 -12.17 13.03 4.02
CA ARG A 28 -12.90 13.58 5.19
C ARG A 28 -13.55 14.91 4.85
N GLY A 29 -14.51 15.32 5.73
CA GLY A 29 -15.22 16.58 5.62
C GLY A 29 -16.28 16.58 4.52
N LYS A 30 -17.11 17.65 4.52
CA LYS A 30 -18.13 17.88 3.48
C LYS A 30 -17.59 18.85 2.42
N ASP A 31 -17.74 20.15 2.62
CA ASP A 31 -17.49 21.16 1.57
C ASP A 31 -16.07 21.73 1.54
N LYS A 32 -15.35 21.75 2.68
CA LYS A 32 -13.98 22.30 2.78
C LYS A 32 -12.91 21.22 3.03
N GLY A 33 -13.30 19.95 3.11
CA GLY A 33 -12.37 18.84 3.35
C GLY A 33 -11.87 18.18 2.09
N THR A 34 -11.07 17.13 2.26
CA THR A 34 -10.53 16.33 1.16
C THR A 34 -11.61 15.66 0.31
N ARG A 35 -12.84 15.52 0.82
CA ARG A 35 -13.98 15.03 0.06
C ARG A 35 -14.39 15.97 -1.08
N ALA A 36 -14.26 17.28 -0.91
CA ALA A 36 -14.54 18.25 -1.94
C ALA A 36 -13.65 18.11 -3.19
N LEU A 37 -12.48 17.47 -3.03
CA LEU A 37 -11.58 17.14 -4.15
C LEU A 37 -12.07 15.95 -4.95
N CYS A 38 -12.97 15.10 -4.41
CA CYS A 38 -13.49 13.91 -5.10
C CYS A 38 -14.58 14.28 -6.11
N LYS A 39 -14.25 15.11 -7.10
CA LYS A 39 -15.17 15.61 -8.13
C LYS A 39 -14.61 15.42 -9.53
N GLY A 40 -15.51 15.52 -10.52
CA GLY A 40 -15.12 15.41 -11.93
C GLY A 40 -15.09 13.98 -12.46
N ARG A 41 -14.65 13.83 -13.70
CA ARG A 41 -14.63 12.54 -14.42
C ARG A 41 -13.22 11.94 -14.58
N GLN A 42 -12.19 12.73 -14.34
CA GLN A 42 -10.79 12.36 -14.55
C GLN A 42 -10.00 12.40 -13.26
N SER A 43 -8.88 11.69 -13.23
CA SER A 43 -7.86 11.81 -12.17
C SER A 43 -7.02 13.06 -12.42
N TYR A 44 -6.68 13.79 -11.37
CA TYR A 44 -5.95 15.05 -11.48
C TYR A 44 -5.04 15.30 -10.29
N THR A 45 -4.17 16.28 -10.44
CA THR A 45 -3.28 16.77 -9.39
C THR A 45 -3.66 18.22 -9.04
N SER A 46 -3.71 18.54 -7.76
CA SER A 46 -4.04 19.87 -7.26
C SER A 46 -3.20 20.20 -6.04
N ARG A 47 -3.05 21.48 -5.73
CA ARG A 47 -2.54 21.92 -4.43
C ARG A 47 -3.68 21.99 -3.44
N HIS A 48 -3.46 21.51 -2.22
CA HIS A 48 -4.43 21.58 -1.14
C HIS A 48 -3.75 22.00 0.15
N THR A 49 -4.41 22.87 0.91
CA THR A 49 -3.94 23.33 2.21
C THR A 49 -4.70 22.60 3.30
N PHE A 50 -3.98 21.84 4.09
CA PHE A 50 -4.51 21.19 5.29
C PHE A 50 -4.46 22.17 6.46
N TYR A 51 -5.50 22.15 7.28
CA TYR A 51 -5.65 23.01 8.44
C TYR A 51 -5.74 22.16 9.71
N SER A 52 -5.05 22.59 10.75
CA SER A 52 -5.18 22.04 12.09
C SER A 52 -5.16 23.20 13.10
N GLN A 53 -6.01 23.11 14.10
CA GLN A 53 -6.06 24.11 15.18
C GLN A 53 -4.76 24.17 15.98
N THR A 54 -4.10 23.02 16.15
CA THR A 54 -2.88 22.90 16.96
C THR A 54 -1.60 23.04 16.14
N GLN A 55 -1.61 22.59 14.88
CA GLN A 55 -0.41 22.50 14.04
C GLN A 55 -0.36 23.53 12.91
N GLY A 56 -1.40 24.40 12.80
CA GLY A 56 -1.50 25.43 11.75
C GLY A 56 -1.72 24.83 10.35
N ASN A 57 -1.18 25.46 9.31
CA ASN A 57 -1.49 25.15 7.91
C ASN A 57 -0.32 24.46 7.21
N CYS A 58 -0.59 23.49 6.34
CA CYS A 58 0.40 22.90 5.46
C CYS A 58 -0.16 22.74 4.05
N THR A 59 0.50 23.38 3.07
CA THR A 59 0.12 23.25 1.65
C THR A 59 0.96 22.15 1.00
N THR A 60 0.27 21.18 0.42
CA THR A 60 0.91 20.04 -0.25
C THR A 60 0.29 19.78 -1.62
N THR A 61 0.99 19.02 -2.44
CA THR A 61 0.43 18.50 -3.68
C THR A 61 -0.42 17.28 -3.38
N VAL A 62 -1.70 17.32 -3.77
CA VAL A 62 -2.65 16.21 -3.62
C VAL A 62 -2.99 15.66 -4.99
N VAL A 63 -2.88 14.35 -5.11
CA VAL A 63 -3.28 13.61 -6.31
C VAL A 63 -4.59 12.91 -6.05
N VAL A 64 -5.56 13.19 -6.90
CA VAL A 64 -6.90 12.61 -6.87
C VAL A 64 -7.00 11.58 -7.98
N VAL A 65 -7.19 10.33 -7.61
CA VAL A 65 -7.31 9.21 -8.56
C VAL A 65 -8.72 8.68 -8.54
N ARG A 66 -9.32 8.65 -9.72
CA ARG A 66 -10.64 8.03 -9.94
C ARG A 66 -10.45 6.67 -10.63
N THR A 67 -10.95 5.63 -10.02
CA THR A 67 -10.97 4.28 -10.59
C THR A 67 -12.41 3.77 -10.64
N TYR A 68 -12.64 2.74 -11.44
CA TYR A 68 -13.93 2.06 -11.51
C TYR A 68 -13.77 0.64 -10.98
N THR A 69 -14.54 0.32 -9.94
CA THR A 69 -14.67 -1.04 -9.44
C THR A 69 -15.96 -1.65 -9.97
N GLN A 70 -15.87 -2.88 -10.45
CA GLN A 70 -17.06 -3.64 -10.79
C GLN A 70 -17.57 -4.32 -9.52
N THR A 71 -18.76 -3.93 -9.08
CA THR A 71 -19.46 -4.56 -7.97
C THR A 71 -20.67 -5.33 -8.52
N GLY A 72 -20.79 -6.59 -8.15
CA GLY A 72 -21.94 -7.43 -8.52
C GLY A 72 -21.75 -8.86 -8.01
N LYS A 73 -22.81 -9.49 -7.53
CA LYS A 73 -22.83 -10.93 -7.22
C LYS A 73 -22.80 -11.73 -8.54
N ARG A 74 -22.23 -12.94 -8.49
CA ARG A 74 -22.20 -13.87 -9.64
C ARG A 74 -23.64 -14.09 -10.13
N GLY A 75 -23.92 -13.80 -11.40
CA GLY A 75 -25.26 -13.90 -11.97
C GLY A 75 -26.06 -12.58 -12.10
N HIS A 76 -25.62 -11.47 -11.50
CA HIS A 76 -26.25 -10.17 -11.64
C HIS A 76 -25.45 -9.20 -12.49
N ARG A 77 -26.14 -8.23 -13.14
CA ARG A 77 -25.51 -7.19 -13.96
C ARG A 77 -24.46 -6.42 -13.13
N LYS A 78 -23.21 -6.52 -13.53
CA LYS A 78 -22.09 -5.84 -12.86
C LYS A 78 -22.27 -4.32 -12.98
N GLN A 79 -22.43 -3.63 -11.87
CA GLN A 79 -22.47 -2.17 -11.82
C GLN A 79 -21.03 -1.62 -11.69
N ARG A 80 -20.71 -0.60 -12.51
CA ARG A 80 -19.47 0.15 -12.37
C ARG A 80 -19.65 1.24 -11.32
N LYS A 81 -19.00 1.10 -10.18
CA LYS A 81 -18.99 2.12 -9.13
C LYS A 81 -17.67 2.87 -9.18
N ALA A 82 -17.73 4.21 -9.19
CA ALA A 82 -16.53 5.03 -9.08
C ALA A 82 -15.96 4.95 -7.67
N ALA A 83 -14.66 4.69 -7.58
CA ALA A 83 -13.89 4.73 -6.35
C ALA A 83 -12.85 5.85 -6.43
N TRP A 84 -12.70 6.61 -5.35
CA TRP A 84 -11.79 7.72 -5.25
C TRP A 84 -10.64 7.38 -4.30
N PHE A 85 -9.43 7.75 -4.70
CA PHE A 85 -8.23 7.61 -3.90
C PHE A 85 -7.49 8.94 -3.89
N LEU A 86 -7.10 9.39 -2.71
CA LEU A 86 -6.33 10.61 -2.53
C LEU A 86 -4.95 10.28 -1.98
N TYR A 87 -3.95 10.96 -2.53
CA TYR A 87 -2.56 10.81 -2.12
C TYR A 87 -1.92 12.19 -1.96
N VAL A 88 -1.19 12.38 -0.88
CA VAL A 88 -0.28 13.51 -0.72
C VAL A 88 1.05 13.13 -1.38
N LEU A 89 1.56 14.01 -2.23
CA LEU A 89 2.88 13.89 -2.86
C LEU A 89 3.83 14.89 -2.24
N ILE A 90 5.01 14.42 -1.86
CA ILE A 90 6.09 15.25 -1.33
C ILE A 90 7.35 15.00 -2.15
N ALA A 91 7.97 16.07 -2.66
CA ALA A 91 9.20 16.03 -3.46
C ALA A 91 9.17 15.04 -4.64
N LEU A 92 7.98 14.83 -5.23
CA LEU A 92 7.78 13.94 -6.38
C LEU A 92 6.87 14.62 -7.42
N GLN A 93 7.19 14.38 -8.70
CA GLN A 93 6.34 14.76 -9.83
C GLN A 93 5.97 13.48 -10.59
N LEU A 94 4.75 13.01 -10.43
CA LEU A 94 4.26 11.77 -11.02
C LEU A 94 2.83 11.96 -11.52
N SER A 95 2.49 11.26 -12.59
CA SER A 95 1.10 11.21 -13.07
C SER A 95 0.20 10.51 -12.03
N PRO A 96 -1.09 10.84 -11.96
CA PRO A 96 -2.02 10.25 -11.01
C PRO A 96 -2.06 8.71 -11.07
N GLN A 97 -1.98 8.15 -12.26
CA GLN A 97 -1.96 6.71 -12.48
C GLN A 97 -0.68 6.07 -11.94
N ALA A 98 0.47 6.72 -12.17
CA ALA A 98 1.76 6.25 -11.65
C ALA A 98 1.80 6.28 -10.12
N VAL A 99 1.25 7.33 -9.50
CA VAL A 99 1.12 7.43 -8.03
C VAL A 99 0.29 6.27 -7.48
N HIS A 100 -0.87 6.02 -8.07
CA HIS A 100 -1.76 4.93 -7.64
C HIS A 100 -1.09 3.56 -7.81
N ALA A 101 -0.46 3.31 -8.94
CA ALA A 101 0.27 2.08 -9.20
C ALA A 101 1.40 1.86 -8.19
N ARG A 102 2.25 2.89 -7.96
CA ARG A 102 3.35 2.82 -6.97
C ARG A 102 2.83 2.61 -5.55
N TYR A 103 1.77 3.29 -5.15
CA TYR A 103 1.20 3.10 -3.81
C TYR A 103 0.70 1.67 -3.60
N ARG A 104 0.17 1.02 -4.63
CA ARG A 104 -0.31 -0.37 -4.53
C ARG A 104 0.80 -1.37 -4.20
N TYR A 105 2.06 -1.10 -4.54
CA TYR A 105 3.19 -1.94 -4.13
C TYR A 105 3.35 -2.05 -2.61
N ARG A 106 2.84 -1.07 -1.84
CA ARG A 106 2.81 -1.15 -0.37
C ARG A 106 2.08 -2.40 0.14
N PHE A 107 1.04 -2.85 -0.56
CA PHE A 107 0.33 -4.08 -0.20
C PHE A 107 1.22 -5.34 -0.26
N GLY A 108 2.34 -5.27 -0.95
CA GLY A 108 3.37 -6.31 -0.92
C GLY A 108 3.91 -6.58 0.49
N ILE A 109 4.04 -5.52 1.31
CA ILE A 109 4.50 -5.63 2.72
C ILE A 109 3.49 -6.47 3.52
N GLU A 110 2.19 -6.18 3.39
CA GLU A 110 1.14 -6.92 4.09
C GLU A 110 1.06 -8.38 3.62
N ALA A 111 1.25 -8.60 2.31
CA ALA A 111 1.34 -9.95 1.76
C ALA A 111 2.55 -10.72 2.31
N SER A 112 3.72 -10.07 2.42
CA SER A 112 4.93 -10.66 3.01
C SER A 112 4.72 -11.04 4.48
N TYR A 113 4.11 -10.17 5.29
CA TYR A 113 3.77 -10.52 6.68
C TYR A 113 2.78 -11.68 6.77
N ARG A 114 1.83 -11.78 5.85
CA ARG A 114 0.87 -12.88 5.80
C ARG A 114 1.55 -14.20 5.43
N GLN A 115 2.49 -14.18 4.50
CA GLN A 115 3.31 -15.33 4.13
C GLN A 115 4.24 -15.74 5.29
N MET A 116 4.91 -14.77 5.91
CA MET A 116 5.77 -15.02 7.07
C MET A 116 5.01 -15.70 8.22
N ARG A 117 3.75 -15.30 8.49
CA ARG A 117 2.93 -15.95 9.51
C ARG A 117 2.66 -17.44 9.21
N ARG A 118 2.65 -17.84 7.94
CA ARG A 118 2.49 -19.27 7.55
C ARG A 118 3.76 -20.07 7.79
N LEU A 119 4.93 -19.45 7.67
CA LEU A 119 6.24 -20.08 7.88
C LEU A 119 6.68 -20.05 9.34
N ARG A 120 6.07 -19.21 10.16
CA ARG A 120 6.43 -19.08 11.58
C ARG A 120 6.04 -20.33 12.36
N ALA A 121 7.01 -20.92 13.09
CA ALA A 121 6.76 -22.01 14.01
C ALA A 121 5.75 -21.59 15.09
N ARG A 122 4.81 -22.48 15.39
CA ARG A 122 3.85 -22.29 16.48
C ARG A 122 4.52 -22.67 17.81
N THR A 123 4.40 -21.81 18.79
CA THR A 123 4.94 -22.06 20.13
C THR A 123 3.97 -21.58 21.19
N ASN A 124 3.84 -22.36 22.26
CA ASN A 124 3.09 -21.99 23.46
C ASN A 124 3.99 -21.24 24.46
N SER A 125 5.27 -21.08 24.17
CA SER A 125 6.20 -20.36 25.04
C SER A 125 5.78 -18.91 25.22
N ARG A 126 5.80 -18.42 26.46
CA ARG A 126 5.59 -17.01 26.81
C ARG A 126 6.89 -16.19 26.74
N ASN A 127 8.04 -16.85 26.53
CA ASN A 127 9.34 -16.18 26.44
C ASN A 127 9.37 -15.29 25.17
N PRO A 128 9.55 -13.96 25.31
CA PRO A 128 9.55 -13.04 24.19
C PRO A 128 10.76 -13.24 23.28
N VAL A 129 11.93 -13.65 23.83
CA VAL A 129 13.14 -13.91 23.06
C VAL A 129 12.94 -15.08 22.10
N LEU A 130 12.35 -16.17 22.58
CA LEU A 130 12.06 -17.34 21.76
C LEU A 130 11.03 -17.02 20.66
N ARG A 131 10.01 -16.23 20.98
CA ARG A 131 9.03 -15.76 20.00
C ARG A 131 9.66 -14.89 18.92
N PHE A 132 10.59 -14.02 19.33
CA PHE A 132 11.33 -13.18 18.41
C PHE A 132 12.25 -14.02 17.50
N LEU A 133 12.93 -15.01 18.05
CA LEU A 133 13.76 -15.95 17.30
C LEU A 133 12.93 -16.64 16.18
N PHE A 134 11.79 -17.21 16.52
CA PHE A 134 10.91 -17.85 15.51
C PHE A 134 10.40 -16.88 14.46
N MET A 135 10.17 -15.62 14.82
CA MET A 135 9.79 -14.58 13.85
C MET A 135 10.97 -14.27 12.92
N ALA A 136 12.19 -14.13 13.44
CA ALA A 136 13.39 -13.89 12.65
C ALA A 136 13.68 -15.04 11.67
N LEU A 137 13.59 -16.29 12.14
CA LEU A 137 13.73 -17.48 11.30
C LEU A 137 12.67 -17.50 10.17
N ALA A 138 11.42 -17.15 10.48
CA ALA A 138 10.37 -17.08 9.46
C ALA A 138 10.66 -16.03 8.38
N PHE A 139 11.28 -14.89 8.74
CA PHE A 139 11.73 -13.91 7.76
C PHE A 139 12.88 -14.42 6.89
N ILE A 140 13.84 -15.11 7.48
CA ILE A 140 14.95 -15.72 6.73
C ILE A 140 14.41 -16.73 5.73
N LEU A 141 13.52 -17.63 6.17
CA LEU A 141 12.89 -18.63 5.30
C LEU A 141 12.07 -17.98 4.18
N LEU A 142 11.32 -16.90 4.47
CA LEU A 142 10.59 -16.16 3.47
C LEU A 142 11.53 -15.55 2.42
N ASN A 143 12.62 -14.92 2.85
CA ASN A 143 13.60 -14.33 1.94
C ASN A 143 14.30 -15.40 1.09
N LEU A 144 14.67 -16.53 1.70
CA LEU A 144 15.23 -17.67 0.96
C LEU A 144 14.24 -18.21 -0.08
N TRP A 145 12.98 -18.37 0.31
CA TRP A 145 11.91 -18.76 -0.63
C TRP A 145 11.77 -17.80 -1.80
N LEU A 146 11.74 -16.49 -1.54
CA LEU A 146 11.65 -15.47 -2.58
C LEU A 146 12.87 -15.49 -3.50
N LEU A 147 14.08 -15.69 -2.94
CA LEU A 147 15.31 -15.81 -3.71
C LEU A 147 15.29 -17.04 -4.63
N LEU A 148 14.92 -18.20 -4.10
CA LEU A 148 14.80 -19.42 -4.88
C LEU A 148 13.75 -19.30 -5.98
N ARG A 149 12.61 -18.71 -5.65
CA ARG A 149 11.57 -18.44 -6.63
C ARG A 149 12.04 -17.50 -7.73
N PHE A 150 12.78 -16.45 -7.38
CA PHE A 150 13.34 -15.51 -8.35
C PHE A 150 14.40 -16.17 -9.23
N ARG A 151 15.26 -17.03 -8.66
CA ARG A 151 16.36 -17.65 -9.37
C ARG A 151 15.94 -18.81 -10.27
N PHE A 152 14.98 -19.61 -9.82
CA PHE A 152 14.61 -20.87 -10.50
C PHE A 152 13.25 -20.81 -11.20
N CYS A 153 12.37 -19.90 -10.80
CA CYS A 153 11.09 -19.70 -11.45
C CYS A 153 11.14 -18.43 -12.26
N GLN A 154 11.20 -18.55 -13.59
CA GLN A 154 10.96 -17.41 -14.44
C GLN A 154 9.57 -16.85 -14.15
N TRP A 155 9.48 -15.53 -13.93
CA TRP A 155 8.21 -14.87 -13.72
C TRP A 155 7.30 -15.12 -14.92
N PRO A 156 6.12 -15.74 -14.77
CA PRO A 156 5.29 -16.00 -15.93
C PRO A 156 4.89 -14.68 -16.57
N ALA A 157 5.20 -14.51 -17.85
CA ALA A 157 4.60 -13.48 -18.66
C ALA A 157 3.07 -13.65 -18.58
N ARG A 158 2.33 -12.55 -18.49
CA ARG A 158 0.86 -12.58 -18.39
C ARG A 158 0.28 -13.56 -19.40
N GLY A 159 -0.39 -14.61 -18.93
CA GLY A 159 -1.08 -15.59 -19.76
C GLY A 159 -0.39 -16.93 -19.98
N ARG A 160 0.82 -17.19 -19.48
CA ARG A 160 1.45 -18.52 -19.53
C ARG A 160 1.56 -19.12 -18.13
N ALA A 161 1.18 -20.40 -17.99
CA ALA A 161 1.44 -21.18 -16.79
C ALA A 161 2.97 -21.33 -16.62
N GLY A 162 3.57 -20.53 -15.74
CA GLY A 162 4.97 -20.66 -15.37
C GLY A 162 5.16 -21.81 -14.38
N ARG A 163 6.35 -22.39 -14.36
CA ARG A 163 6.75 -23.35 -13.32
C ARG A 163 6.64 -22.64 -11.95
N SER A 164 5.72 -23.08 -11.09
CA SER A 164 5.59 -22.57 -9.74
C SER A 164 6.17 -23.57 -8.77
N LEU A 165 7.14 -23.16 -7.97
CA LEU A 165 7.54 -23.92 -6.78
C LEU A 165 6.40 -23.79 -5.76
N HIS A 166 5.87 -24.91 -5.29
CA HIS A 166 4.78 -24.89 -4.35
C HIS A 166 5.29 -24.62 -2.93
N GLU A 167 4.61 -23.73 -2.18
CA GLU A 167 4.98 -23.38 -0.79
C GLU A 167 5.05 -24.60 0.14
N THR A 168 4.34 -25.68 -0.18
CA THR A 168 4.34 -26.92 0.61
C THR A 168 5.69 -27.59 0.72
N LEU A 169 6.60 -27.41 -0.26
CA LEU A 169 7.95 -27.95 -0.19
C LEU A 169 8.76 -27.42 1.00
N PHE A 170 8.48 -26.20 1.46
CA PHE A 170 9.14 -25.59 2.62
C PHE A 170 8.46 -25.86 3.96
N ARG A 171 7.27 -26.50 3.93
CA ARG A 171 6.56 -26.88 5.17
C ARG A 171 6.90 -28.27 5.67
N LEU A 172 7.59 -29.05 4.84
CA LEU A 172 7.98 -30.45 5.14
C LEU A 172 9.43 -30.55 5.64
N ALA A 173 10.17 -29.44 5.69
CA ALA A 173 11.47 -29.32 6.31
C ALA A 173 11.35 -28.59 7.69
#